data_cebac9258ab03c39522fb1ce9b2096c7
#
_entry.id   cebac9258ab03c39522fb1ce9b2096c7
#
_cell.length_a   1.000
_cell.length_b   1.000
_cell.length_c   1.000
_cell.angle_alpha   90.00
_cell.angle_beta   90.00
_cell.angle_gamma   90.00
#
_symmetry.space_group_name_H-M   'P 1'
#
loop_
_entity.id
_entity.type
_entity.pdbx_description
1 polymer ?
#
loop_
_entity_poly.entity_id
_entity_poly.type
_entity_poly.pdbx_seq_one_letter_code
_entity_poly.pdbx_strand_id
1 'polypeptide(L)'
;MIRHKVDGCEIASFAADTTFDAKSRASDVVKIEVTHADPDCEPHSLIIKFPKSGYRGSEFGIYRREADIFHLLREEGDLAVPEMHGVESGDDPSHVVIVLEEITDARTVSPTQGCSVEESTEVLRNIARIHSRFWNDPRVPPMSTSAAFVDRYSASALRG
;
A
#
# COMPACT_ATOMS: atom_id res chain seq x y z
N MET A 1 -19.91 18.18 -10.71
CA MET A 1 -19.69 16.72 -10.77
C MET A 1 -18.20 16.53 -11.03
N ILE A 2 -17.44 16.04 -10.05
CA ILE A 2 -16.01 15.77 -10.20
C ILE A 2 -15.91 14.50 -11.06
N ARG A 3 -15.32 14.61 -12.23
CA ARG A 3 -15.06 13.46 -13.10
C ARG A 3 -13.74 12.83 -12.67
N HIS A 4 -13.80 11.62 -12.19
CA HIS A 4 -12.61 10.87 -11.84
C HIS A 4 -12.06 10.17 -13.08
N LYS A 5 -10.75 10.25 -13.27
CA LYS A 5 -10.02 9.58 -14.35
C LYS A 5 -8.95 8.69 -13.75
N VAL A 6 -8.79 7.53 -14.35
CA VAL A 6 -7.64 6.63 -14.12
C VAL A 6 -7.00 6.40 -15.48
N ASP A 7 -5.70 6.56 -15.57
CA ASP A 7 -4.91 6.43 -16.80
C ASP A 7 -5.44 7.28 -17.98
N GLY A 8 -6.01 8.45 -17.65
CA GLY A 8 -6.61 9.35 -18.64
C GLY A 8 -8.04 9.01 -19.04
N CYS A 9 -8.55 7.84 -18.70
CA CYS A 9 -9.90 7.35 -19.02
C CYS A 9 -10.92 7.76 -17.94
N GLU A 10 -12.09 8.22 -18.38
CA GLU A 10 -13.18 8.59 -17.47
C GLU A 10 -13.84 7.33 -16.91
N ILE A 11 -13.99 7.26 -15.59
CA ILE A 11 -14.65 6.15 -14.91
C ILE A 11 -16.16 6.27 -15.10
N ALA A 12 -16.80 5.25 -15.67
CA ALA A 12 -18.25 5.12 -15.78
C ALA A 12 -18.86 4.50 -14.52
N SER A 13 -18.26 3.42 -14.04
CA SER A 13 -18.71 2.70 -12.84
C SER A 13 -17.57 1.92 -12.20
N PHE A 14 -17.80 1.49 -10.97
CA PHE A 14 -16.92 0.54 -10.28
C PHE A 14 -17.74 -0.43 -9.44
N ALA A 15 -17.19 -1.62 -9.21
CA ALA A 15 -17.77 -2.64 -8.35
C ALA A 15 -16.72 -3.21 -7.40
N ALA A 16 -17.09 -3.43 -6.14
CA ALA A 16 -16.22 -4.09 -5.18
C ALA A 16 -16.26 -5.61 -5.39
N ASP A 17 -15.09 -6.24 -5.47
CA ASP A 17 -14.97 -7.68 -5.46
C ASP A 17 -15.10 -8.19 -4.02
N THR A 18 -16.26 -8.73 -3.68
CA THR A 18 -16.55 -9.27 -2.35
C THR A 18 -15.90 -10.63 -2.08
N THR A 19 -15.27 -11.25 -3.08
CA THR A 19 -14.58 -12.53 -2.96
C THR A 19 -13.08 -12.36 -2.68
N PHE A 20 -12.56 -11.14 -2.86
CA PHE A 20 -11.16 -10.84 -2.64
C PHE A 20 -10.82 -10.89 -1.14
N ASP A 21 -9.93 -11.82 -0.76
CA ASP A 21 -9.47 -12.03 0.63
C ASP A 21 -8.01 -11.61 0.78
N ALA A 22 -7.78 -10.34 1.01
CA ALA A 22 -6.45 -9.83 1.36
C ALA A 22 -6.23 -9.94 2.87
N LYS A 23 -5.44 -10.91 3.29
CA LYS A 23 -5.08 -11.13 4.70
C LYS A 23 -4.11 -10.06 5.19
N SER A 24 -4.62 -8.90 5.57
CA SER A 24 -3.85 -7.87 6.25
C SER A 24 -4.21 -7.80 7.74
N ARG A 25 -3.19 -7.60 8.60
CA ARG A 25 -3.40 -7.44 10.05
C ARG A 25 -3.83 -6.04 10.42
N ALA A 26 -3.35 -5.06 9.69
CA ALA A 26 -3.44 -3.65 10.05
C ALA A 26 -4.43 -2.87 9.19
N SER A 27 -4.65 -3.27 7.95
CA SER A 27 -5.51 -2.58 6.99
C SER A 27 -6.62 -3.47 6.49
N ASP A 28 -7.74 -2.86 6.15
CA ASP A 28 -8.71 -3.48 5.26
C ASP A 28 -8.28 -3.18 3.82
N VAL A 29 -8.42 -4.17 2.95
CA VAL A 29 -8.04 -4.11 1.55
C VAL A 29 -9.21 -4.59 0.72
N VAL A 30 -9.62 -3.79 -0.25
CA VAL A 30 -10.72 -4.11 -1.15
C VAL A 30 -10.21 -4.02 -2.58
N LYS A 31 -10.51 -5.02 -3.38
CA LYS A 31 -10.35 -4.95 -4.83
C LYS A 31 -11.60 -4.32 -5.43
N ILE A 32 -11.42 -3.38 -6.34
CA ILE A 32 -12.48 -2.82 -7.14
C ILE A 32 -12.20 -3.06 -8.63
N GLU A 33 -13.25 -3.37 -9.36
CA GLU A 33 -13.24 -3.42 -10.82
C GLU A 33 -13.77 -2.12 -11.37
N VAL A 34 -13.03 -1.49 -12.26
CA VAL A 34 -13.34 -0.20 -12.86
C VAL A 34 -13.77 -0.41 -14.30
N THR A 35 -14.91 0.18 -14.66
CA THR A 35 -15.39 0.25 -16.06
C THR A 35 -15.32 1.70 -16.52
N HIS A 36 -14.80 1.90 -17.72
CA HIS A 36 -14.65 3.23 -18.31
C HIS A 36 -15.85 3.63 -19.16
N ALA A 37 -16.05 4.94 -19.31
CA ALA A 37 -17.08 5.49 -20.20
C ALA A 37 -16.70 5.33 -21.66
N ASP A 38 -15.42 5.32 -21.97
CA ASP A 38 -14.87 5.11 -23.29
C ASP A 38 -14.68 3.60 -23.53
N PRO A 39 -15.31 3.00 -24.54
CA PRO A 39 -15.15 1.57 -24.85
C PRO A 39 -13.74 1.19 -25.33
N ASP A 40 -12.93 2.15 -25.76
CA ASP A 40 -11.54 1.93 -26.16
C ASP A 40 -10.60 1.83 -24.95
N CYS A 41 -11.07 2.20 -23.75
CA CYS A 41 -10.34 2.03 -22.49
C CYS A 41 -10.64 0.65 -21.91
N GLU A 42 -9.60 -0.15 -21.72
CA GLU A 42 -9.75 -1.49 -21.12
C GLU A 42 -10.19 -1.40 -19.66
N PRO A 43 -11.10 -2.27 -19.21
CA PRO A 43 -11.42 -2.41 -17.79
C PRO A 43 -10.16 -2.81 -17.01
N HIS A 44 -10.00 -2.26 -15.83
CA HIS A 44 -8.88 -2.65 -14.95
C HIS A 44 -9.33 -2.73 -13.49
N SER A 45 -8.49 -3.34 -12.68
CA SER A 45 -8.73 -3.50 -11.27
C SER A 45 -7.79 -2.64 -10.45
N LEU A 46 -8.31 -2.12 -9.35
CA LEU A 46 -7.55 -1.33 -8.38
C LEU A 46 -7.66 -1.96 -6.99
N ILE A 47 -6.62 -1.77 -6.20
CA ILE A 47 -6.59 -2.15 -4.80
C ILE A 47 -6.78 -0.91 -3.94
N ILE A 48 -7.85 -0.90 -3.15
CA ILE A 48 -8.12 0.15 -2.18
C ILE A 48 -7.67 -0.33 -0.80
N LYS A 49 -6.77 0.42 -0.17
CA LYS A 49 -6.24 0.12 1.14
C LYS A 49 -6.59 1.24 2.12
N PHE A 50 -7.14 0.87 3.29
CA PHE A 50 -7.51 1.81 4.34
C PHE A 50 -7.31 1.19 5.73
N PRO A 51 -7.22 2.02 6.79
CA PRO A 51 -7.04 1.57 8.15
C PRO A 51 -8.15 0.63 8.60
N LYS A 52 -7.78 -0.47 9.23
CA LYS A 52 -8.74 -1.38 9.84
C LYS A 52 -9.42 -0.71 11.04
N SER A 53 -10.75 -0.80 11.11
CA SER A 53 -11.52 -0.26 12.22
C SER A 53 -11.00 -0.80 13.56
N GLY A 54 -10.73 0.11 14.50
CA GLY A 54 -10.21 -0.24 15.83
C GLY A 54 -8.73 -0.65 15.87
N TYR A 55 -8.00 -0.58 14.75
CA TYR A 55 -6.56 -0.83 14.77
C TYR A 55 -5.81 0.37 15.35
N ARG A 56 -5.18 0.16 16.52
CA ARG A 56 -4.49 1.23 17.25
C ARG A 56 -3.25 1.81 16.54
N GLY A 57 -2.72 1.12 15.53
CA GLY A 57 -1.62 1.63 14.70
C GLY A 57 -1.98 2.89 13.90
N SER A 58 -3.27 3.14 13.64
CA SER A 58 -3.73 4.36 12.99
C SER A 58 -3.37 5.62 13.80
N GLU A 59 -3.36 5.52 15.13
CA GLU A 59 -3.00 6.62 16.04
C GLU A 59 -1.56 7.13 15.84
N PHE A 60 -0.68 6.32 15.21
CA PHE A 60 0.72 6.66 14.99
C PHE A 60 1.02 7.21 13.59
N GLY A 61 0.01 7.49 12.81
CA GLY A 61 0.18 8.01 11.45
C GLY A 61 0.88 7.04 10.48
N ILE A 62 0.84 5.73 10.77
CA ILE A 62 1.51 4.71 9.95
C ILE A 62 1.01 4.74 8.51
N TYR A 63 -0.30 4.91 8.33
CA TYR A 63 -0.92 4.93 7.00
C TYR A 63 -0.58 6.20 6.21
N ARG A 64 -0.53 7.36 6.90
CA ARG A 64 -0.10 8.60 6.26
C ARG A 64 1.35 8.47 5.77
N ARG A 65 2.22 7.91 6.60
CA ARG A 65 3.59 7.64 6.21
C ARG A 65 3.68 6.66 5.04
N GLU A 66 2.87 5.61 5.03
CA GLU A 66 2.81 4.68 3.90
C GLU A 66 2.45 5.42 2.60
N ALA A 67 1.46 6.30 2.66
CA ALA A 67 1.10 7.16 1.53
C ALA A 67 2.25 8.09 1.10
N ASP A 68 2.92 8.74 2.05
CA ASP A 68 4.07 9.61 1.77
C ASP A 68 5.22 8.84 1.10
N ILE A 69 5.47 7.60 1.54
CA ILE A 69 6.47 6.71 0.93
C ILE A 69 6.07 6.32 -0.49
N PHE A 70 4.80 5.99 -0.74
CA PHE A 70 4.33 5.69 -2.10
C PHE A 70 4.48 6.90 -3.03
N HIS A 71 4.27 8.12 -2.55
CA HIS A 71 4.56 9.33 -3.32
C HIS A 71 6.02 9.41 -3.74
N LEU A 72 6.95 9.14 -2.82
CA LEU A 72 8.39 9.12 -3.13
C LEU A 72 8.75 8.00 -4.10
N LEU A 73 8.21 6.80 -3.91
CA LEU A 73 8.50 5.64 -4.76
C LEU A 73 7.98 5.84 -6.19
N ARG A 74 6.86 6.53 -6.37
CA ARG A 74 6.29 6.85 -7.67
C ARG A 74 7.22 7.73 -8.51
N GLU A 75 8.00 8.60 -7.89
CA GLU A 75 8.98 9.46 -8.58
C GLU A 75 10.15 8.65 -9.18
N GLU A 76 10.32 7.41 -8.73
CA GLU A 76 11.45 6.54 -9.04
C GLU A 76 10.98 5.34 -9.90
N GLY A 77 10.61 5.58 -11.14
CA GLY A 77 9.90 4.66 -12.04
C GLY A 77 10.55 3.31 -12.37
N ASP A 78 11.69 2.95 -11.76
CA ASP A 78 12.42 1.69 -11.95
C ASP A 78 12.35 0.73 -10.76
N LEU A 79 11.56 1.06 -9.74
CA LEU A 79 11.38 0.21 -8.56
C LEU A 79 10.17 -0.73 -8.74
N ALA A 80 10.34 -1.99 -8.34
CA ALA A 80 9.27 -2.98 -8.35
C ALA A 80 8.34 -2.77 -7.15
N VAL A 81 7.48 -1.78 -7.25
CA VAL A 81 6.45 -1.41 -6.27
C VAL A 81 5.14 -1.14 -7.00
N PRO A 82 3.98 -1.36 -6.36
CA PRO A 82 2.69 -1.05 -6.98
C PRO A 82 2.60 0.43 -7.37
N GLU A 83 2.04 0.74 -8.52
CA GLU A 83 1.72 2.10 -8.87
C GLU A 83 0.64 2.65 -7.94
N MET A 84 0.85 3.87 -7.43
CA MET A 84 -0.15 4.57 -6.64
C MET A 84 -0.95 5.52 -7.52
N HIS A 85 -2.22 5.21 -7.74
CA HIS A 85 -3.14 6.04 -8.51
C HIS A 85 -3.69 7.22 -7.73
N GLY A 86 -3.75 7.11 -6.40
CA GLY A 86 -4.22 8.21 -5.57
C GLY A 86 -4.13 7.94 -4.07
N VAL A 87 -4.24 9.04 -3.34
CA VAL A 87 -4.36 9.05 -1.89
C VAL A 87 -5.43 10.06 -1.50
N GLU A 88 -6.32 9.67 -0.60
CA GLU A 88 -7.23 10.55 0.12
C GLU A 88 -6.85 10.52 1.60
N SER A 89 -6.68 11.68 2.20
CA SER A 89 -6.34 11.79 3.62
C SER A 89 -7.10 12.93 4.28
N GLY A 90 -7.76 12.63 5.38
CA GLY A 90 -8.39 13.63 6.25
C GLY A 90 -7.43 14.22 7.28
N ASP A 91 -7.96 15.12 8.12
CA ASP A 91 -7.23 15.67 9.27
C ASP A 91 -6.95 14.61 10.34
N ASP A 92 -7.84 13.63 10.45
CA ASP A 92 -7.67 12.46 11.31
C ASP A 92 -6.69 11.47 10.67
N PRO A 93 -5.58 11.11 11.32
CA PRO A 93 -4.60 10.15 10.80
C PRO A 93 -5.17 8.74 10.59
N SER A 94 -6.36 8.44 11.10
CA SER A 94 -7.09 7.20 10.80
C SER A 94 -7.84 7.25 9.46
N HIS A 95 -8.00 8.42 8.86
CA HIS A 95 -8.68 8.61 7.59
C HIS A 95 -7.67 8.75 6.44
N VAL A 96 -7.07 7.64 6.07
CA VAL A 96 -6.18 7.54 4.90
C VAL A 96 -6.68 6.42 4.01
N VAL A 97 -6.92 6.72 2.75
CA VAL A 97 -7.25 5.75 1.71
C VAL A 97 -6.16 5.80 0.65
N ILE A 98 -5.57 4.68 0.34
CA ILE A 98 -4.55 4.56 -0.71
C ILE A 98 -5.12 3.72 -1.84
N VAL A 99 -5.02 4.21 -3.06
CA VAL A 99 -5.45 3.53 -4.28
C VAL A 99 -4.21 3.06 -5.04
N LEU A 100 -4.08 1.76 -5.20
CA LEU A 100 -2.94 1.11 -5.85
C LEU A 100 -3.40 0.30 -7.06
N GLU A 101 -2.47 0.04 -7.98
CA GLU A 101 -2.67 -0.96 -9.02
C GLU A 101 -2.85 -2.36 -8.42
N GLU A 102 -3.58 -3.22 -9.11
CA GLU A 102 -3.56 -4.66 -8.83
C GLU A 102 -2.37 -5.31 -9.53
N ILE A 103 -1.48 -5.94 -8.76
CA ILE A 103 -0.41 -6.77 -9.32
C ILE A 103 -0.97 -8.17 -9.58
N THR A 104 -1.24 -8.50 -10.84
CA THR A 104 -1.90 -9.76 -11.23
C THR A 104 -0.92 -10.89 -11.49
N ASP A 105 0.33 -10.59 -11.83
CA ASP A 105 1.38 -11.56 -12.15
C ASP A 105 2.28 -11.93 -10.98
N ALA A 106 1.92 -11.50 -9.76
CA ALA A 106 2.65 -11.76 -8.54
C ALA A 106 2.00 -12.87 -7.70
N ARG A 107 2.83 -13.64 -7.01
CA ARG A 107 2.42 -14.66 -6.06
C ARG A 107 2.60 -14.18 -4.63
N THR A 108 1.56 -14.25 -3.84
CA THR A 108 1.67 -14.03 -2.40
C THR A 108 2.24 -15.28 -1.71
N VAL A 109 3.32 -15.12 -0.99
CA VAL A 109 3.95 -16.20 -0.23
C VAL A 109 3.33 -16.30 1.16
N SER A 110 2.90 -17.50 1.54
CA SER A 110 2.42 -17.75 2.89
C SER A 110 3.58 -17.67 3.90
N PRO A 111 3.47 -16.90 4.99
CA PRO A 111 4.50 -16.85 6.02
C PRO A 111 4.83 -18.20 6.66
N THR A 112 3.88 -19.14 6.63
CA THR A 112 4.06 -20.49 7.20
C THR A 112 4.70 -21.48 6.23
N GLN A 113 4.60 -21.23 4.92
CA GLN A 113 5.19 -22.08 3.88
C GLN A 113 6.59 -21.60 3.48
N GLY A 114 6.89 -20.32 3.71
CA GLY A 114 8.14 -19.72 3.28
C GLY A 114 8.23 -19.51 1.77
N CYS A 115 9.39 -19.09 1.31
CA CYS A 115 9.71 -18.86 -0.10
C CYS A 115 11.04 -19.55 -0.46
N SER A 116 11.30 -19.73 -1.75
CA SER A 116 12.57 -20.25 -2.22
C SER A 116 13.74 -19.26 -2.01
N VAL A 117 14.96 -19.74 -2.16
CA VAL A 117 16.16 -18.90 -2.10
C VAL A 117 16.15 -17.87 -3.23
N GLU A 118 15.72 -18.29 -4.42
CA GLU A 118 15.61 -17.42 -5.59
C GLU A 118 14.60 -16.29 -5.36
N GLU A 119 13.40 -16.62 -4.88
CA GLU A 119 12.37 -15.63 -4.53
C GLU A 119 12.85 -14.67 -3.44
N SER A 120 13.48 -15.19 -2.39
CA SER A 120 14.07 -14.37 -1.32
C SER A 120 15.13 -13.43 -1.88
N THR A 121 15.96 -13.91 -2.81
CA THR A 121 17.02 -13.13 -3.43
C THR A 121 16.44 -11.96 -4.24
N GLU A 122 15.37 -12.17 -5.01
CA GLU A 122 14.71 -11.10 -5.77
C GLU A 122 14.10 -10.05 -4.84
N VAL A 123 13.41 -10.47 -3.78
CA VAL A 123 12.87 -9.54 -2.78
C VAL A 123 13.98 -8.71 -2.14
N LEU A 124 15.09 -9.35 -1.72
CA LEU A 124 16.21 -8.66 -1.10
C LEU A 124 16.91 -7.69 -2.06
N ARG A 125 17.02 -8.03 -3.34
CA ARG A 125 17.55 -7.11 -4.37
C ARG A 125 16.67 -5.88 -4.53
N ASN A 126 15.35 -6.04 -4.58
CA ASN A 126 14.44 -4.92 -4.67
C ASN A 126 14.53 -4.02 -3.41
N ILE A 127 14.54 -4.62 -2.21
CA ILE A 127 14.74 -3.88 -0.95
C ILE A 127 16.08 -3.14 -0.97
N ALA A 128 17.17 -3.76 -1.42
CA ALA A 128 18.48 -3.12 -1.50
C ALA A 128 18.49 -1.93 -2.46
N ARG A 129 17.78 -2.01 -3.60
CA ARG A 129 17.60 -0.89 -4.54
C ARG A 129 16.87 0.27 -3.87
N ILE A 130 15.75 -0.01 -3.19
CA ILE A 130 15.00 1.01 -2.45
C ILE A 130 15.89 1.65 -1.38
N HIS A 131 16.57 0.85 -0.56
CA HIS A 131 17.47 1.37 0.48
C HIS A 131 18.61 2.21 -0.09
N SER A 132 19.25 1.78 -1.18
CA SER A 132 20.36 2.54 -1.78
C SER A 132 19.90 3.87 -2.36
N ARG A 133 18.67 3.92 -2.89
CA ARG A 133 18.10 5.14 -3.47
C ARG A 133 17.74 6.18 -2.41
N PHE A 134 17.19 5.73 -1.30
CA PHE A 134 16.67 6.59 -0.23
C PHE A 134 17.56 6.66 1.02
N TRP A 135 18.79 6.17 0.95
CA TRP A 135 19.71 6.19 2.09
C TRP A 135 20.06 7.64 2.48
N ASN A 136 19.69 8.03 3.70
CA ASN A 136 19.82 9.40 4.19
C ASN A 136 19.11 10.47 3.33
N ASP A 137 18.12 10.10 2.53
CA ASP A 137 17.33 11.06 1.77
C ASP A 137 16.43 11.87 2.71
N PRO A 138 16.54 13.22 2.73
CA PRO A 138 15.74 14.07 3.61
C PRO A 138 14.24 14.07 3.28
N ARG A 139 13.84 13.60 2.10
CA ARG A 139 12.43 13.45 1.71
C ARG A 139 11.75 12.30 2.45
N VAL A 140 12.53 11.29 2.90
CA VAL A 140 11.97 10.18 3.66
C VAL A 140 11.47 10.68 5.01
N PRO A 141 10.17 10.59 5.32
CA PRO A 141 9.63 11.09 6.57
C PRO A 141 10.28 10.36 7.76
N PRO A 142 10.73 11.10 8.78
CA PRO A 142 11.40 10.50 9.92
C PRO A 142 10.49 9.50 10.62
N MET A 143 11.03 8.37 11.05
CA MET A 143 10.29 7.47 11.93
C MET A 143 9.97 8.20 13.23
N SER A 144 8.69 8.57 13.43
CA SER A 144 8.26 8.94 14.76
C SER A 144 8.29 7.68 15.63
N THR A 145 9.45 7.38 16.16
CA THR A 145 9.57 6.46 17.28
C THR A 145 8.95 7.18 18.47
N SER A 146 7.61 7.21 18.56
CA SER A 146 7.02 7.52 19.84
C SER A 146 7.50 6.43 20.77
N ALA A 147 8.06 6.79 21.92
CA ALA A 147 8.48 5.82 22.94
C ALA A 147 7.39 4.77 23.19
N ALA A 148 6.11 5.17 23.11
CA ALA A 148 4.95 4.29 23.20
C ALA A 148 4.88 3.18 22.14
N PHE A 149 5.38 3.41 20.91
CA PHE A 149 5.43 2.36 19.87
C PHE A 149 6.51 1.33 20.20
N VAL A 150 7.71 1.81 20.54
CA VAL A 150 8.84 0.96 20.91
C VAL A 150 8.52 0.14 22.17
N ASP A 151 7.97 0.74 23.21
CA ASP A 151 7.61 0.07 24.47
C ASP A 151 6.56 -1.02 24.27
N ARG A 152 5.58 -0.80 23.39
CA ARG A 152 4.52 -1.78 23.15
C ARG A 152 5.03 -3.02 22.41
N TYR A 153 5.89 -2.84 21.39
CA TYR A 153 6.46 -3.96 20.64
C TYR A 153 7.53 -4.70 21.44
N SER A 154 8.33 -3.99 22.22
CA SER A 154 9.30 -4.60 23.13
C SER A 154 8.62 -5.43 24.22
N ALA A 155 7.53 -4.93 24.80
CA ALA A 155 6.78 -5.64 25.83
C ALA A 155 6.03 -6.89 25.30
N SER A 156 5.62 -6.92 24.01
CA SER A 156 4.99 -8.09 23.41
C SER A 156 6.00 -9.16 22.98
N ALA A 157 7.20 -8.76 22.56
CA ALA A 157 8.26 -9.69 22.16
C ALA A 157 8.89 -10.44 23.34
N LEU A 158 8.76 -9.91 24.57
CA LEU A 158 9.29 -10.52 25.79
C LEU A 158 8.30 -11.47 26.50
N ARG A 159 7.08 -11.62 25.99
CA ARG A 159 6.04 -12.47 26.58
C ARG A 159 5.68 -13.70 25.72
N GLY A 160 6.44 -14.00 24.69
CA GLY A 160 6.29 -15.16 23.82
C GLY A 160 7.17 -16.34 24.22
#